data_5c2b1c838cebbc294d25878062ab5702
#
_entry.id   5c2b1c838cebbc294d25878062ab5702
#
_cell.length_a   1.000
_cell.length_b   1.000
_cell.length_c   1.000
_cell.angle_alpha   90.00
_cell.angle_beta   90.00
_cell.angle_gamma   90.00
#
_symmetry.space_group_name_H-M   'P 1'
#
loop_
_entity.id
_entity.type
_entity.pdbx_description
1 polymer ?
#
loop_
_entity_poly.entity_id
_entity_poly.type
_entity_poly.pdbx_seq_one_letter_code
_entity_poly.pdbx_strand_id
1 'polypeptide(L)'
;LGELLLFCFLEAQLKAPKILSKLELKTSTKLYVNGADGVHFLKLGDGNYQLIFGESKMYKDIKDAFDKALKSLYEFKNEINEKGVSKSGINYEKSLISDNLSKETFSDDEKSFLKALIYPSEDQNFYVDDAFGIFVGFEIEVSEEEKCMKNAEFRELIHKRIVEAVEGCIEDIGKKIKSYNLQGHDFYVYVVPFTDIDSSRKEILKEVVS
;
A
#
# COMPACT_ATOMS: atom_id res chain seq x y z
N LEU A 1 -8.21 8.48 -3.99
CA LEU A 1 -8.03 7.70 -5.22
C LEU A 1 -6.89 6.69 -5.08
N GLY A 2 -5.69 7.12 -4.68
CA GLY A 2 -4.53 6.23 -4.54
C GLY A 2 -4.79 5.06 -3.60
N GLU A 3 -5.37 5.30 -2.44
CA GLU A 3 -5.77 4.26 -1.47
C GLU A 3 -6.73 3.24 -2.09
N LEU A 4 -7.72 3.69 -2.85
CA LEU A 4 -8.68 2.82 -3.53
C LEU A 4 -7.98 1.95 -4.59
N LEU A 5 -7.08 2.54 -5.39
CA LEU A 5 -6.34 1.81 -6.40
C LEU A 5 -5.39 0.78 -5.76
N LEU A 6 -4.68 1.16 -4.69
CA LEU A 6 -3.84 0.23 -3.94
C LEU A 6 -4.65 -0.96 -3.42
N PHE A 7 -5.81 -0.69 -2.79
CA PHE A 7 -6.74 -1.72 -2.35
C PHE A 7 -7.11 -2.68 -3.49
N CYS A 8 -7.52 -2.14 -4.66
CA CYS A 8 -7.88 -2.95 -5.82
C CYS A 8 -6.72 -3.83 -6.31
N PHE A 9 -5.49 -3.32 -6.34
CA PHE A 9 -4.32 -4.08 -6.77
C PHE A 9 -3.96 -5.18 -5.77
N LEU A 10 -3.95 -4.88 -4.48
CA LEU A 10 -3.63 -5.87 -3.45
C LEU A 10 -4.67 -7.00 -3.42
N GLU A 11 -5.95 -6.69 -3.53
CA GLU A 11 -6.99 -7.74 -3.54
C GLU A 11 -7.10 -8.47 -4.88
N ALA A 12 -7.15 -7.74 -5.99
CA ALA A 12 -7.45 -8.34 -7.29
C ALA A 12 -6.26 -9.08 -7.90
N GLN A 13 -5.04 -8.51 -7.81
CA GLN A 13 -3.84 -9.09 -8.42
C GLN A 13 -3.04 -9.95 -7.45
N LEU A 14 -2.77 -9.43 -6.26
CA LEU A 14 -1.96 -10.13 -5.27
C LEU A 14 -2.75 -11.17 -4.47
N LYS A 15 -4.09 -11.11 -4.51
CA LYS A 15 -4.99 -11.96 -3.71
C LYS A 15 -4.77 -11.81 -2.20
N ALA A 16 -4.38 -10.62 -1.78
CA ALA A 16 -4.18 -10.25 -0.39
C ALA A 16 -5.43 -9.52 0.14
N PRO A 17 -6.38 -10.20 0.79
CA PRO A 17 -7.58 -9.57 1.32
C PRO A 17 -7.25 -8.57 2.43
N LYS A 18 -8.00 -7.48 2.49
CA LYS A 18 -7.87 -6.47 3.52
C LYS A 18 -8.42 -6.97 4.85
N ILE A 19 -7.60 -7.00 5.89
CA ILE A 19 -8.03 -7.42 7.23
C ILE A 19 -9.04 -6.42 7.80
N LEU A 20 -8.78 -5.14 7.66
CA LEU A 20 -9.64 -4.08 8.23
C LEU A 20 -11.00 -3.94 7.53
N SER A 21 -11.18 -4.42 6.28
CA SER A 21 -12.49 -4.37 5.62
C SER A 21 -13.47 -5.42 6.15
N LYS A 22 -13.00 -6.52 6.68
CA LYS A 22 -13.84 -7.49 7.43
C LYS A 22 -14.12 -7.02 8.86
N LEU A 23 -13.29 -6.12 9.36
CA LEU A 23 -13.37 -5.47 10.66
C LEU A 23 -13.97 -4.06 10.56
N GLU A 24 -14.87 -3.81 9.60
CA GLU A 24 -15.43 -2.48 9.41
C GLU A 24 -15.87 -1.88 10.74
N LEU A 25 -15.02 -0.99 11.20
CA LEU A 25 -15.16 -0.22 12.41
C LEU A 25 -16.31 0.75 12.23
N LYS A 26 -17.52 0.32 12.55
CA LYS A 26 -18.67 1.22 12.66
C LYS A 26 -18.47 2.35 13.71
N THR A 27 -17.27 2.53 14.25
CA THR A 27 -17.08 3.36 15.44
C THR A 27 -15.84 4.24 15.48
N SER A 28 -15.22 4.71 14.47
CA SER A 28 -14.52 6.00 14.57
C SER A 28 -13.88 6.50 13.29
N THR A 29 -14.42 7.59 12.80
CA THR A 29 -13.80 8.50 11.81
C THR A 29 -12.45 9.09 12.26
N LYS A 30 -11.98 8.80 13.46
CA LYS A 30 -10.71 9.31 14.01
C LYS A 30 -9.50 8.38 13.81
N LEU A 31 -9.72 7.12 13.43
CA LEU A 31 -8.67 6.10 13.32
C LEU A 31 -7.88 6.16 12.00
N TYR A 32 -8.41 6.80 10.97
CA TYR A 32 -7.78 6.89 9.65
C TYR A 32 -6.71 8.00 9.49
N VAL A 33 -6.52 8.84 10.48
CA VAL A 33 -5.76 10.10 10.28
C VAL A 33 -4.23 9.91 10.31
N ASN A 34 -3.69 8.78 10.78
CA ASN A 34 -2.23 8.64 10.97
C ASN A 34 -1.65 7.23 10.76
N GLY A 35 -2.36 6.30 10.14
CA GLY A 35 -1.92 4.91 9.95
C GLY A 35 -1.61 4.55 8.50
N ALA A 36 -1.47 3.27 8.22
CA ALA A 36 -1.37 2.74 6.86
C ALA A 36 -2.69 2.96 6.09
N ASP A 37 -2.60 3.13 4.76
CA ASP A 37 -3.78 3.24 3.87
C ASP A 37 -4.64 1.96 3.85
N GLY A 38 -4.14 0.89 4.43
CA GLY A 38 -4.83 -0.37 4.67
C GLY A 38 -3.88 -1.44 5.15
N VAL A 39 -4.42 -2.45 5.83
CA VAL A 39 -3.67 -3.64 6.23
C VAL A 39 -4.29 -4.86 5.57
N HIS A 40 -3.47 -5.58 4.84
CA HIS A 40 -3.84 -6.78 4.09
C HIS A 40 -3.06 -7.98 4.63
N PHE A 41 -3.53 -9.19 4.37
CA PHE A 41 -2.72 -10.37 4.61
C PHE A 41 -2.57 -11.20 3.34
N LEU A 42 -1.40 -11.77 3.15
CA LEU A 42 -1.07 -12.63 2.03
C LEU A 42 -0.64 -14.00 2.54
N LYS A 43 -1.23 -15.05 1.99
CA LYS A 43 -0.78 -16.41 2.21
C LYS A 43 0.24 -16.78 1.13
N LEU A 44 1.48 -17.02 1.52
CA LEU A 44 2.57 -17.40 0.59
C LEU A 44 2.63 -18.89 0.29
N GLY A 45 2.07 -19.74 1.13
CA GLY A 45 2.18 -21.20 1.08
C GLY A 45 3.01 -21.74 2.25
N ASP A 46 2.96 -23.05 2.45
CA ASP A 46 3.76 -23.78 3.47
C ASP A 46 3.68 -23.18 4.90
N GLY A 47 2.53 -22.59 5.25
CA GLY A 47 2.35 -21.94 6.54
C GLY A 47 2.99 -20.56 6.66
N ASN A 48 3.43 -19.94 5.56
CA ASN A 48 3.98 -18.60 5.57
C ASN A 48 2.92 -17.56 5.19
N TYR A 49 2.92 -16.45 5.91
CA TYR A 49 2.00 -15.33 5.71
C TYR A 49 2.76 -14.00 5.73
N GLN A 50 2.15 -12.98 5.15
CA GLN A 50 2.62 -11.61 5.28
C GLN A 50 1.47 -10.68 5.69
N LEU A 51 1.79 -9.75 6.59
CA LEU A 51 0.98 -8.56 6.84
C LEU A 51 1.49 -7.43 5.95
N ILE A 52 0.65 -6.98 5.02
CA ILE A 52 1.02 -5.95 4.05
C ILE A 52 0.42 -4.63 4.50
N PHE A 53 1.28 -3.68 4.85
CA PHE A 53 0.90 -2.31 5.19
C PHE A 53 0.94 -1.45 3.94
N GLY A 54 -0.20 -0.85 3.60
CA GLY A 54 -0.38 -0.09 2.37
C GLY A 54 0.02 1.38 2.51
N GLU A 55 0.63 1.93 1.47
CA GLU A 55 0.96 3.34 1.34
C GLU A 55 0.76 3.80 -0.10
N SER A 56 0.00 4.87 -0.31
CA SER A 56 -0.28 5.40 -1.65
C SER A 56 0.23 6.84 -1.80
N LYS A 57 0.94 7.10 -2.88
CA LYS A 57 1.41 8.44 -3.24
C LYS A 57 1.13 8.74 -4.69
N MET A 58 0.55 9.91 -4.92
CA MET A 58 0.24 10.43 -6.26
C MET A 58 0.82 11.82 -6.39
N TYR A 59 1.89 11.94 -7.17
CA TYR A 59 2.64 13.17 -7.43
C TYR A 59 2.86 13.34 -8.94
N LYS A 60 3.15 14.55 -9.39
CA LYS A 60 3.49 14.78 -10.81
C LYS A 60 4.77 14.06 -11.19
N ASP A 61 5.77 14.13 -10.35
CA ASP A 61 7.07 13.47 -10.55
C ASP A 61 7.11 12.11 -9.84
N ILE A 62 7.58 11.08 -10.56
CA ILE A 62 7.69 9.72 -10.04
C ILE A 62 8.70 9.59 -8.90
N LYS A 63 9.82 10.35 -8.94
CA LYS A 63 10.85 10.34 -7.89
C LYS A 63 10.29 10.92 -6.60
N ASP A 64 9.55 12.02 -6.68
CA ASP A 64 8.88 12.62 -5.55
C ASP A 64 7.87 11.66 -4.92
N ALA A 65 7.11 10.93 -5.75
CA ALA A 65 6.16 9.94 -5.27
C ALA A 65 6.84 8.80 -4.50
N PHE A 66 7.92 8.23 -5.05
CA PHE A 66 8.72 7.20 -4.36
C PHE A 66 9.37 7.74 -3.09
N ASP A 67 9.94 8.92 -3.14
CA ASP A 67 10.58 9.57 -2.00
C ASP A 67 9.63 9.72 -0.82
N LYS A 68 8.43 10.21 -1.12
CA LYS A 68 7.39 10.41 -0.10
C LYS A 68 6.84 9.08 0.42
N ALA A 69 6.66 8.07 -0.45
CA ALA A 69 6.21 6.74 -0.05
C ALA A 69 7.22 6.09 0.91
N LEU A 70 8.50 6.02 0.53
CA LEU A 70 9.54 5.42 1.37
C LEU A 70 9.75 6.16 2.69
N LYS A 71 9.64 7.50 2.67
CA LYS A 71 9.69 8.31 3.89
C LYS A 71 8.51 8.00 4.82
N SER A 72 7.30 7.92 4.28
CA SER A 72 6.10 7.53 5.05
C SER A 72 6.26 6.15 5.68
N LEU A 73 6.78 5.17 4.93
CA LEU A 73 7.03 3.83 5.45
C LEU A 73 8.09 3.81 6.56
N TYR A 74 9.15 4.60 6.41
CA TYR A 74 10.15 4.77 7.46
C TYR A 74 9.53 5.34 8.75
N GLU A 75 8.75 6.40 8.62
CA GLU A 75 8.07 7.03 9.75
C GLU A 75 7.05 6.09 10.39
N PHE A 76 6.30 5.34 9.58
CA PHE A 76 5.35 4.35 10.04
C PHE A 76 6.01 3.19 10.77
N LYS A 77 7.08 2.62 10.20
CA LYS A 77 7.84 1.52 10.82
C LYS A 77 8.46 1.92 12.16
N ASN A 78 8.98 3.14 12.26
CA ASN A 78 9.65 3.62 13.46
C ASN A 78 8.71 4.36 14.43
N GLU A 79 7.42 4.44 14.11
CA GLU A 79 6.40 5.11 14.93
C GLU A 79 6.75 6.57 15.28
N ILE A 80 7.31 7.29 14.32
CA ILE A 80 7.73 8.69 14.45
C ILE A 80 7.10 9.57 13.37
N ASN A 81 7.02 10.87 13.62
CA ASN A 81 6.68 11.87 12.60
C ASN A 81 7.94 12.51 11.99
N GLU A 82 7.76 13.45 11.06
CA GLU A 82 8.85 14.18 10.41
C GLU A 82 9.82 14.90 11.39
N LYS A 83 9.37 15.17 12.61
CA LYS A 83 10.17 15.81 13.66
C LYS A 83 10.78 14.81 14.65
N GLY A 84 10.65 13.50 14.37
CA GLY A 84 11.12 12.44 15.27
C GLY A 84 10.28 12.27 16.54
N VAL A 85 9.07 12.86 16.59
CA VAL A 85 8.15 12.71 17.70
C VAL A 85 7.32 11.46 17.50
N SER A 86 7.04 10.71 18.57
CA SER A 86 6.23 9.49 18.55
C SER A 86 4.88 9.71 17.87
N LYS A 87 4.54 8.78 16.99
CA LYS A 87 3.27 8.75 16.24
C LYS A 87 2.80 7.29 16.13
N SER A 88 1.53 7.09 15.81
CA SER A 88 1.01 5.75 15.48
C SER A 88 1.72 5.12 14.27
N GLY A 89 1.98 3.83 14.33
CA GLY A 89 2.63 3.06 13.27
C GLY A 89 2.27 1.57 13.34
N ILE A 90 3.20 0.69 12.98
CA ILE A 90 2.95 -0.76 12.86
C ILE A 90 2.35 -1.37 14.14
N ASN A 91 2.93 -1.10 15.31
CA ASN A 91 2.44 -1.68 16.56
C ASN A 91 1.06 -1.15 16.92
N TYR A 92 0.83 0.15 16.68
CA TYR A 92 -0.47 0.76 16.89
C TYR A 92 -1.54 0.14 15.98
N GLU A 93 -1.26 -0.04 14.68
CA GLU A 93 -2.18 -0.70 13.75
C GLU A 93 -2.49 -2.14 14.18
N LYS A 94 -1.46 -2.91 14.56
CA LYS A 94 -1.63 -4.26 15.08
C LYS A 94 -2.52 -4.28 16.35
N SER A 95 -2.33 -3.33 17.25
CA SER A 95 -3.18 -3.17 18.44
C SER A 95 -4.63 -2.86 18.08
N LEU A 96 -4.86 -1.94 17.15
CA LEU A 96 -6.21 -1.60 16.69
C LEU A 96 -6.95 -2.78 16.07
N ILE A 97 -6.28 -3.57 15.24
CA ILE A 97 -6.85 -4.78 14.65
C ILE A 97 -7.24 -5.74 15.77
N SER A 98 -6.33 -5.99 16.71
CA SER A 98 -6.58 -6.90 17.85
C SER A 98 -7.76 -6.46 18.73
N ASP A 99 -7.86 -5.17 19.05
CA ASP A 99 -8.94 -4.62 19.87
C ASP A 99 -10.31 -4.74 19.19
N ASN A 100 -10.33 -4.67 17.86
CA ASN A 100 -11.57 -4.78 17.10
C ASN A 100 -12.00 -6.22 16.83
N LEU A 101 -11.05 -7.17 16.76
CA LEU A 101 -11.39 -8.59 16.67
C LEU A 101 -12.34 -9.06 17.78
N SER A 102 -12.23 -8.48 18.96
CA SER A 102 -13.10 -8.82 20.10
C SER A 102 -14.55 -8.35 19.92
N LYS A 103 -14.79 -7.38 19.03
CA LYS A 103 -16.11 -6.76 18.80
C LYS A 103 -16.86 -7.36 17.62
N GLU A 104 -16.19 -8.17 16.79
CA GLU A 104 -16.73 -8.73 15.56
C GLU A 104 -17.33 -10.13 15.73
N THR A 105 -18.26 -10.49 14.85
CA THR A 105 -18.96 -11.78 14.82
C THR A 105 -18.11 -12.93 14.20
N PHE A 106 -16.81 -12.93 14.43
CA PHE A 106 -15.96 -14.05 14.06
C PHE A 106 -16.09 -15.22 15.02
N SER A 107 -15.91 -16.42 14.54
CA SER A 107 -15.73 -17.58 15.41
C SER A 107 -14.45 -17.45 16.26
N ASP A 108 -14.40 -18.19 17.36
CA ASP A 108 -13.23 -18.16 18.25
C ASP A 108 -11.96 -18.65 17.53
N ASP A 109 -12.08 -19.60 16.59
CA ASP A 109 -10.97 -20.09 15.79
C ASP A 109 -10.46 -19.03 14.81
N GLU A 110 -11.35 -18.29 14.15
CA GLU A 110 -10.99 -17.18 13.27
C GLU A 110 -10.31 -16.04 14.05
N LYS A 111 -10.84 -15.70 15.23
CA LYS A 111 -10.23 -14.69 16.11
C LYS A 111 -8.85 -15.10 16.57
N SER A 112 -8.69 -16.36 16.94
CA SER A 112 -7.41 -16.91 17.37
C SER A 112 -6.38 -16.90 16.24
N PHE A 113 -6.77 -17.27 15.02
CA PHE A 113 -5.93 -17.23 13.84
C PHE A 113 -5.51 -15.78 13.49
N LEU A 114 -6.45 -14.85 13.45
CA LEU A 114 -6.15 -13.44 13.17
C LEU A 114 -5.25 -12.81 14.23
N LYS A 115 -5.44 -13.16 15.53
CA LYS A 115 -4.54 -12.72 16.60
C LYS A 115 -3.13 -13.29 16.41
N ALA A 116 -3.01 -14.54 16.03
CA ALA A 116 -1.71 -15.16 15.77
C ALA A 116 -1.00 -14.57 14.53
N LEU A 117 -1.74 -14.10 13.52
CA LEU A 117 -1.17 -13.34 12.40
C LEU A 117 -0.61 -11.98 12.85
N ILE A 118 -1.27 -11.31 13.77
CA ILE A 118 -0.90 -9.97 14.24
C ILE A 118 0.24 -10.03 15.27
N TYR A 119 0.17 -11.00 16.17
CA TYR A 119 1.14 -11.25 17.23
C TYR A 119 1.65 -12.69 17.16
N PRO A 120 2.59 -12.98 16.25
CA PRO A 120 3.13 -14.33 16.11
C PRO A 120 3.84 -14.78 17.39
N SER A 121 3.63 -16.05 17.79
CA SER A 121 4.32 -16.69 18.91
C SER A 121 5.28 -17.78 18.41
N GLU A 122 6.29 -18.12 19.19
CA GLU A 122 7.27 -19.15 18.84
C GLU A 122 6.65 -20.56 18.72
N ASP A 123 5.54 -20.80 19.39
CA ASP A 123 4.86 -22.11 19.41
C ASP A 123 3.89 -22.34 18.24
N GLN A 124 3.72 -21.35 17.34
CA GLN A 124 2.80 -21.50 16.20
C GLN A 124 3.43 -22.24 15.02
N ASN A 125 2.60 -22.96 14.26
CA ASN A 125 3.02 -23.75 13.10
C ASN A 125 3.09 -22.94 11.79
N PHE A 126 3.20 -21.62 11.86
CA PHE A 126 3.29 -20.73 10.70
C PHE A 126 4.11 -19.47 11.01
N TYR A 127 4.68 -18.87 9.97
CA TYR A 127 5.47 -17.64 10.07
C TYR A 127 4.71 -16.46 9.48
N VAL A 128 4.90 -15.30 10.09
CA VAL A 128 4.30 -14.05 9.61
C VAL A 128 5.36 -12.97 9.54
N ASP A 129 5.56 -12.41 8.36
CA ASP A 129 6.46 -11.28 8.14
C ASP A 129 5.65 -10.01 7.81
N ASP A 130 6.22 -8.86 8.15
CA ASP A 130 5.69 -7.56 7.76
C ASP A 130 6.22 -7.18 6.36
N ALA A 131 5.32 -6.80 5.46
CA ALA A 131 5.63 -6.37 4.10
C ALA A 131 4.95 -5.01 3.80
N PHE A 132 5.34 -4.36 2.71
CA PHE A 132 4.79 -3.07 2.31
C PHE A 132 4.17 -3.13 0.92
N GLY A 133 2.93 -2.62 0.80
CA GLY A 133 2.25 -2.39 -0.46
C GLY A 133 2.33 -0.92 -0.84
N ILE A 134 2.93 -0.59 -1.97
CA ILE A 134 3.11 0.80 -2.40
C ILE A 134 2.36 1.03 -3.72
N PHE A 135 1.51 2.05 -3.74
CA PHE A 135 0.96 2.59 -4.98
C PHE A 135 1.61 3.94 -5.29
N VAL A 136 2.20 4.04 -6.49
CA VAL A 136 2.79 5.26 -7.03
C VAL A 136 2.01 5.68 -8.26
N GLY A 137 1.30 6.81 -8.16
CA GLY A 137 0.74 7.52 -9.30
C GLY A 137 1.65 8.68 -9.72
N PHE A 138 1.90 8.83 -11.02
CA PHE A 138 2.71 9.93 -11.54
C PHE A 138 2.15 10.44 -12.87
N GLU A 139 2.54 11.66 -13.28
CA GLU A 139 2.06 12.23 -14.54
C GLU A 139 3.01 11.93 -15.70
N ILE A 140 2.43 11.63 -16.86
CA ILE A 140 3.12 11.53 -18.15
C ILE A 140 2.45 12.44 -19.18
N GLU A 141 3.26 13.04 -20.02
CA GLU A 141 2.73 13.76 -21.17
C GLU A 141 2.38 12.77 -22.29
N VAL A 142 1.22 12.98 -22.90
CA VAL A 142 0.74 12.24 -24.06
C VAL A 142 0.29 13.25 -25.11
N SER A 143 0.97 13.26 -26.26
CA SER A 143 0.63 14.18 -27.36
C SER A 143 -0.67 13.78 -28.06
N GLU A 144 -1.29 14.72 -28.80
CA GLU A 144 -2.49 14.43 -29.60
C GLU A 144 -2.23 13.40 -30.70
N GLU A 145 -1.02 13.36 -31.24
CA GLU A 145 -0.60 12.36 -32.24
C GLU A 145 -0.56 10.96 -31.62
N GLU A 146 -0.03 10.84 -30.40
CA GLU A 146 0.03 9.57 -29.65
C GLU A 146 -1.35 9.05 -29.27
N LYS A 147 -2.29 9.93 -28.95
CA LYS A 147 -3.70 9.55 -28.70
C LYS A 147 -4.38 8.95 -29.93
N CYS A 148 -3.91 9.29 -31.12
CA CYS A 148 -4.42 8.75 -32.39
C CYS A 148 -3.76 7.43 -32.82
N MET A 149 -2.77 6.93 -32.08
CA MET A 149 -2.11 5.65 -32.37
C MET A 149 -3.06 4.46 -32.20
N LYS A 150 -2.72 3.34 -32.84
CA LYS A 150 -3.43 2.08 -32.57
C LYS A 150 -3.24 1.65 -31.12
N ASN A 151 -4.26 1.08 -30.52
CA ASN A 151 -4.24 0.68 -29.11
C ASN A 151 -3.03 -0.18 -28.73
N ALA A 152 -2.58 -1.09 -29.59
CA ALA A 152 -1.42 -1.93 -29.30
C ALA A 152 -0.13 -1.10 -29.25
N GLU A 153 0.11 -0.25 -30.25
CA GLU A 153 1.30 0.61 -30.34
C GLU A 153 1.32 1.63 -29.20
N PHE A 154 0.17 2.21 -28.87
CA PHE A 154 0.03 3.12 -27.74
C PHE A 154 0.37 2.44 -26.39
N ARG A 155 -0.13 1.20 -26.17
CA ARG A 155 0.18 0.43 -24.96
C ARG A 155 1.67 0.12 -24.83
N GLU A 156 2.32 -0.26 -25.91
CA GLU A 156 3.76 -0.51 -25.91
C GLU A 156 4.56 0.77 -25.60
N LEU A 157 4.17 1.89 -26.20
CA LEU A 157 4.80 3.19 -25.94
C LEU A 157 4.68 3.58 -24.47
N ILE A 158 3.47 3.51 -23.90
CA ILE A 158 3.24 3.86 -22.50
C ILE A 158 3.97 2.89 -21.56
N HIS A 159 3.92 1.58 -21.85
CA HIS A 159 4.66 0.59 -21.08
C HIS A 159 6.16 0.89 -21.04
N LYS A 160 6.76 1.19 -22.21
CA LYS A 160 8.18 1.56 -22.29
C LYS A 160 8.49 2.80 -21.44
N ARG A 161 7.67 3.85 -21.51
CA ARG A 161 7.84 5.06 -20.68
C ARG A 161 7.77 4.76 -19.18
N ILE A 162 6.84 3.90 -18.75
CA ILE A 162 6.74 3.48 -17.35
C ILE A 162 8.03 2.77 -16.92
N VAL A 163 8.49 1.81 -17.72
CA VAL A 163 9.73 1.06 -17.43
C VAL A 163 10.92 2.01 -17.32
N GLU A 164 11.13 2.89 -18.28
CA GLU A 164 12.21 3.86 -18.28
C GLU A 164 12.14 4.81 -17.06
N ALA A 165 10.94 5.27 -16.70
CA ALA A 165 10.76 6.11 -15.53
C ALA A 165 11.09 5.39 -14.22
N VAL A 166 10.67 4.12 -14.10
CA VAL A 166 10.97 3.29 -12.92
C VAL A 166 12.45 2.96 -12.86
N GLU A 167 13.06 2.53 -13.95
CA GLU A 167 14.51 2.24 -14.04
C GLU A 167 15.35 3.45 -13.62
N GLY A 168 14.93 4.66 -14.01
CA GLY A 168 15.57 5.92 -13.60
C GLY A 168 15.48 6.22 -12.10
N CYS A 169 14.65 5.48 -11.36
CA CYS A 169 14.47 5.64 -9.91
C CYS A 169 15.12 4.51 -9.08
N ILE A 170 15.45 3.36 -9.70
CA ILE A 170 15.84 2.12 -8.96
C ILE A 170 17.03 2.37 -8.04
N GLU A 171 18.06 3.06 -8.52
CA GLU A 171 19.27 3.32 -7.71
C GLU A 171 18.94 4.17 -6.47
N ASP A 172 18.14 5.21 -6.64
CA ASP A 172 17.75 6.11 -5.55
C ASP A 172 16.80 5.40 -4.56
N ILE A 173 15.88 4.58 -5.06
CA ILE A 173 15.01 3.71 -4.24
C ILE A 173 15.87 2.78 -3.39
N GLY A 174 16.85 2.09 -3.99
CA GLY A 174 17.76 1.19 -3.28
C GLY A 174 18.58 1.89 -2.18
N LYS A 175 19.10 3.08 -2.46
CA LYS A 175 19.79 3.92 -1.45
C LYS A 175 18.87 4.29 -0.30
N LYS A 176 17.62 4.65 -0.57
CA LYS A 176 16.64 5.03 0.45
C LYS A 176 16.19 3.83 1.30
N ILE A 177 15.88 2.69 0.68
CA ILE A 177 15.58 1.45 1.41
C ILE A 177 16.70 1.15 2.40
N LYS A 178 17.96 1.29 1.97
CA LYS A 178 19.12 1.09 2.83
C LYS A 178 19.21 2.13 3.94
N SER A 179 19.08 3.42 3.62
CA SER A 179 19.23 4.51 4.59
C SER A 179 18.11 4.52 5.65
N TYR A 180 16.92 4.05 5.28
CA TYR A 180 15.77 3.93 6.17
C TYR A 180 15.69 2.58 6.90
N ASN A 181 16.70 1.72 6.74
CA ASN A 181 16.74 0.38 7.36
C ASN A 181 15.45 -0.43 7.07
N LEU A 182 15.01 -0.37 5.82
CA LEU A 182 13.83 -1.11 5.32
C LEU A 182 14.22 -2.43 4.62
N GLN A 183 15.51 -2.78 4.60
CA GLN A 183 15.98 -4.07 4.07
C GLN A 183 15.40 -5.21 4.90
N GLY A 184 15.13 -6.32 4.24
CA GLY A 184 14.53 -7.49 4.88
C GLY A 184 13.01 -7.50 4.90
N HIS A 185 12.36 -6.48 4.30
CA HIS A 185 10.93 -6.49 4.03
C HIS A 185 10.67 -6.68 2.54
N ASP A 186 9.59 -7.34 2.19
CA ASP A 186 9.10 -7.42 0.83
C ASP A 186 8.30 -6.16 0.47
N PHE A 187 8.40 -5.75 -0.79
CA PHE A 187 7.70 -4.59 -1.34
C PHE A 187 6.86 -5.00 -2.55
N TYR A 188 5.57 -4.76 -2.49
CA TYR A 188 4.62 -4.92 -3.59
C TYR A 188 4.33 -3.55 -4.17
N VAL A 189 4.96 -3.23 -5.30
CA VAL A 189 4.92 -1.87 -5.87
C VAL A 189 4.09 -1.84 -7.14
N TYR A 190 3.10 -0.97 -7.17
CA TYR A 190 2.24 -0.71 -8.31
C TYR A 190 2.45 0.72 -8.81
N VAL A 191 2.89 0.85 -10.06
CA VAL A 191 3.18 2.14 -10.67
C VAL A 191 2.20 2.40 -11.80
N VAL A 192 1.47 3.51 -11.72
CA VAL A 192 0.43 3.85 -12.69
C VAL A 192 0.61 5.29 -13.18
N PRO A 193 0.73 5.50 -14.51
CA PRO A 193 0.81 6.82 -15.08
C PRO A 193 -0.59 7.45 -15.21
N PHE A 194 -0.64 8.76 -15.07
CA PHE A 194 -1.79 9.61 -15.30
C PHE A 194 -1.41 10.72 -16.28
N THR A 195 -2.35 11.19 -17.07
CA THR A 195 -2.15 12.40 -17.86
C THR A 195 -2.37 13.68 -17.05
N ASP A 196 -3.24 13.59 -16.03
CA ASP A 196 -3.54 14.66 -15.07
C ASP A 196 -4.14 14.00 -13.81
N ILE A 197 -3.40 14.03 -12.71
CA ILE A 197 -3.81 13.41 -11.44
C ILE A 197 -5.02 14.12 -10.85
N ASP A 198 -5.07 15.45 -10.91
CA ASP A 198 -6.12 16.22 -10.25
C ASP A 198 -7.45 16.10 -11.00
N SER A 199 -7.43 16.06 -12.32
CA SER A 199 -8.60 15.79 -13.15
C SER A 199 -9.11 14.38 -12.92
N SER A 200 -8.24 13.38 -12.93
CA SER A 200 -8.59 11.97 -12.67
C SER A 200 -9.23 11.78 -11.29
N ARG A 201 -8.71 12.46 -10.25
CA ARG A 201 -9.35 12.44 -8.92
C ARG A 201 -10.77 12.99 -8.93
N LYS A 202 -11.00 14.11 -9.61
CA LYS A 202 -12.33 14.75 -9.70
C LYS A 202 -13.34 13.89 -10.44
N GLU A 203 -12.92 13.27 -11.53
CA GLU A 203 -13.79 12.41 -12.36
C GLU A 203 -14.23 11.18 -11.59
N ILE A 204 -13.29 10.46 -10.99
CA ILE A 204 -13.60 9.24 -10.22
C ILE A 204 -14.45 9.55 -8.99
N LEU A 205 -14.19 10.65 -8.29
CA LEU A 205 -15.02 11.05 -7.16
C LEU A 205 -16.47 11.34 -7.58
N LYS A 206 -16.70 11.91 -8.76
CA LYS A 206 -18.06 12.13 -9.28
C LYS A 206 -18.79 10.80 -9.53
N GLU A 207 -18.11 9.81 -10.09
CA GLU A 207 -18.70 8.50 -10.38
C GLU A 207 -18.98 7.66 -9.13
N VAL A 208 -18.13 7.78 -8.09
CA VAL A 208 -18.29 7.02 -6.84
C VAL A 208 -19.38 7.62 -5.94
N VAL A 209 -19.69 8.92 -6.07
CA VAL A 209 -20.68 9.62 -5.22
C VAL A 209 -22.02 9.78 -5.93
N SER A 210 -22.12 9.49 -7.23
CA SER A 210 -23.38 9.48 -8.01
C SER A 210 -24.12 8.16 -7.86
#